data_af9d53693dd47f22936924458498dba6
#
_entry.id   af9d53693dd47f22936924458498dba6
#
_cell.length_a   1.000
_cell.length_b   1.000
_cell.length_c   1.000
_cell.angle_alpha   90.00
_cell.angle_beta   90.00
_cell.angle_gamma   90.00
#
_symmetry.space_group_name_H-M   'P 1'
#
loop_
_entity.id
_entity.type
_entity.pdbx_description
1 polymer ?
#
loop_
_entity_poly.entity_id
_entity_poly.type
_entity_poly.pdbx_seq_one_letter_code
_entity_poly.pdbx_strand_id
1 'polypeptide(L)'
;PHDNWDFIAAGAMDELTTQKNRSALDALGLRPRFLRDITERSISTSVLGTPISLPVMICPTGGHGIAHPNAECETARGAGMSDTLMMCSTSSNNSLEEIAAAATGPLWFQLYHRGYDLTEMLVKRAEEAGYKAIALTVDVPSPSPKERDLKNHYSRELELGNFRGLDKDREEISGTDETPGWQVSRVAPLTWKELDWLRGLTSLPLVLKGLRTGEDAKMAVECG
;
A
#
# COMPACT_ATOMS: atom_id res chain seq x y z
N PRO A 1 15.28 16.27 6.33
CA PRO A 1 16.32 16.49 5.33
C PRO A 1 15.74 16.68 3.94
N HIS A 2 16.43 17.42 3.06
CA HIS A 2 15.96 17.69 1.70
C HIS A 2 15.78 16.39 0.88
N ASP A 3 16.70 15.47 1.06
CA ASP A 3 16.73 14.18 0.36
C ASP A 3 15.50 13.31 0.67
N ASN A 4 15.02 13.32 1.93
CA ASN A 4 13.78 12.63 2.30
C ASN A 4 12.58 13.23 1.57
N TRP A 5 12.55 14.56 1.41
CA TRP A 5 11.50 15.24 0.66
C TRP A 5 11.54 14.86 -0.82
N ASP A 6 12.72 14.88 -1.43
CA ASP A 6 12.89 14.48 -2.83
C ASP A 6 12.44 13.03 -3.04
N PHE A 7 12.78 12.12 -2.14
CA PHE A 7 12.31 10.75 -2.21
C PHE A 7 10.77 10.64 -2.18
N ILE A 8 10.10 11.42 -1.31
CA ILE A 8 8.63 11.39 -1.19
C ILE A 8 7.97 12.04 -2.41
N ALA A 9 8.51 13.17 -2.88
CA ALA A 9 7.90 13.99 -3.91
C ALA A 9 8.21 13.53 -5.35
N ALA A 10 9.32 12.79 -5.54
CA ALA A 10 9.77 12.38 -6.87
C ALA A 10 8.92 11.26 -7.47
N GLY A 11 8.66 11.37 -8.76
CA GLY A 11 8.21 10.28 -9.62
C GLY A 11 9.38 9.47 -10.20
N ALA A 12 9.06 8.38 -10.91
CA ALA A 12 10.04 7.60 -11.64
C ALA A 12 10.46 8.32 -12.95
N MET A 13 11.72 8.13 -13.34
CA MET A 13 12.30 8.66 -14.58
C MET A 13 11.98 10.17 -14.75
N ASP A 14 11.45 10.58 -15.91
CA ASP A 14 11.07 11.96 -16.25
C ASP A 14 9.81 12.49 -15.50
N GLU A 15 9.30 11.75 -14.55
CA GLU A 15 8.10 12.12 -13.74
C GLU A 15 6.82 12.38 -14.57
N LEU A 16 6.73 11.89 -15.80
CA LEU A 16 5.58 12.12 -16.69
C LEU A 16 4.27 11.62 -16.10
N THR A 17 4.29 10.46 -15.46
CA THR A 17 3.09 9.90 -14.81
C THR A 17 2.65 10.74 -13.62
N THR A 18 3.59 11.26 -12.82
CA THR A 18 3.31 12.15 -11.69
C THR A 18 2.59 13.42 -12.17
N GLN A 19 3.07 14.02 -13.26
CA GLN A 19 2.45 15.20 -13.86
C GLN A 19 1.05 14.88 -14.42
N LYS A 20 0.92 13.75 -15.14
CA LYS A 20 -0.38 13.29 -15.69
C LYS A 20 -1.41 12.98 -14.61
N ASN A 21 -1.00 12.39 -13.49
CA ASN A 21 -1.90 12.14 -12.36
C ASN A 21 -2.54 13.43 -11.87
N ARG A 22 -1.76 14.50 -11.73
CA ARG A 22 -2.28 15.81 -11.30
C ARG A 22 -3.23 16.40 -12.34
N SER A 23 -2.80 16.47 -13.59
CA SER A 23 -3.61 17.05 -14.68
C SER A 23 -4.89 16.25 -14.95
N ALA A 24 -4.88 14.94 -14.76
CA ALA A 24 -6.08 14.11 -14.87
C ALA A 24 -7.12 14.44 -13.80
N LEU A 25 -6.70 14.66 -12.55
CA LEU A 25 -7.60 15.11 -11.49
C LEU A 25 -8.13 16.53 -11.75
N ASP A 26 -7.28 17.44 -12.21
CA ASP A 26 -7.68 18.83 -12.54
C ASP A 26 -8.65 18.90 -13.73
N ALA A 27 -8.64 17.89 -14.61
CA ALA A 27 -9.57 17.78 -15.74
C ALA A 27 -10.97 17.26 -15.37
N LEU A 28 -11.17 16.75 -14.14
CA LEU A 28 -12.47 16.27 -13.70
C LEU A 28 -13.42 17.42 -13.42
N GLY A 29 -14.57 17.42 -14.11
CA GLY A 29 -15.63 18.37 -13.88
C GLY A 29 -16.75 17.77 -13.01
N LEU A 30 -17.28 18.56 -12.09
CA LEU A 30 -18.49 18.19 -11.36
C LEU A 30 -19.72 18.54 -12.20
N ARG A 31 -20.64 17.58 -12.37
CA ARG A 31 -21.94 17.79 -13.02
C ARG A 31 -23.01 18.03 -11.95
N PRO A 32 -23.32 19.30 -11.60
CA PRO A 32 -24.29 19.59 -10.55
C PRO A 32 -25.73 19.24 -10.99
N ARG A 33 -26.56 18.92 -10.01
CA ARG A 33 -27.99 18.77 -10.18
C ARG A 33 -28.71 19.81 -9.32
N PHE A 34 -29.68 20.49 -9.90
CA PHE A 34 -30.42 21.57 -9.25
C PHE A 34 -31.76 21.08 -8.74
N LEU A 35 -32.40 21.85 -7.84
CA LEU A 35 -33.73 21.61 -7.27
C LEU A 35 -33.83 20.22 -6.59
N ARG A 36 -32.76 19.82 -5.94
CA ARG A 36 -32.69 18.62 -5.07
C ARG A 36 -32.72 19.06 -3.62
N ASP A 37 -33.48 18.35 -2.80
CA ASP A 37 -33.39 18.51 -1.37
C ASP A 37 -31.99 18.07 -0.91
N ILE A 38 -31.29 18.98 -0.23
CA ILE A 38 -29.95 18.80 0.32
C ILE A 38 -29.91 19.06 1.83
N THR A 39 -31.08 19.00 2.48
CA THR A 39 -31.20 19.21 3.93
C THR A 39 -30.35 18.19 4.69
N GLU A 40 -30.41 16.93 4.28
CA GLU A 40 -29.56 15.87 4.81
C GLU A 40 -28.46 15.51 3.81
N ARG A 41 -27.23 15.58 4.25
CA ARG A 41 -26.05 15.28 3.44
C ARG A 41 -25.13 14.33 4.17
N SER A 42 -24.71 13.27 3.50
CA SER A 42 -23.71 12.33 3.98
C SER A 42 -22.74 11.97 2.88
N ILE A 43 -21.46 11.87 3.22
CA ILE A 43 -20.41 11.32 2.36
C ILE A 43 -19.89 9.99 2.91
N SER A 44 -20.50 9.48 3.98
CA SER A 44 -20.16 8.17 4.53
C SER A 44 -20.49 7.05 3.54
N THR A 45 -19.68 6.02 3.54
CA THR A 45 -19.86 4.84 2.68
C THR A 45 -19.27 3.61 3.36
N SER A 46 -19.29 2.48 2.66
CA SER A 46 -18.59 1.28 3.09
C SER A 46 -17.82 0.66 1.92
N VAL A 47 -16.67 0.07 2.22
CA VAL A 47 -15.82 -0.65 1.25
C VAL A 47 -15.59 -2.06 1.78
N LEU A 48 -16.03 -3.08 1.03
CA LEU A 48 -15.98 -4.50 1.44
C LEU A 48 -16.50 -4.71 2.88
N GLY A 49 -17.64 -4.10 3.20
CA GLY A 49 -18.23 -4.18 4.53
C GLY A 49 -17.57 -3.31 5.60
N THR A 50 -16.47 -2.64 5.31
CA THR A 50 -15.79 -1.71 6.23
C THR A 50 -16.42 -0.31 6.12
N PRO A 51 -17.09 0.22 7.15
CA PRO A 51 -17.67 1.56 7.12
C PRO A 51 -16.57 2.62 7.24
N ILE A 52 -16.73 3.71 6.48
CA ILE A 52 -15.86 4.90 6.51
C ILE A 52 -16.70 6.18 6.43
N SER A 53 -16.25 7.25 7.10
CA SER A 53 -16.99 8.52 7.19
C SER A 53 -16.97 9.31 5.88
N LEU A 54 -15.99 9.06 5.00
CA LEU A 54 -15.81 9.73 3.72
C LEU A 54 -15.18 8.74 2.71
N PRO A 55 -15.41 8.91 1.39
CA PRO A 55 -14.91 7.99 0.37
C PRO A 55 -13.41 8.22 0.04
N VAL A 56 -12.58 8.39 1.08
CA VAL A 56 -11.14 8.56 0.98
C VAL A 56 -10.48 7.66 2.01
N MET A 57 -9.47 6.93 1.59
CA MET A 57 -8.70 6.00 2.41
C MET A 57 -7.21 6.33 2.32
N ILE A 58 -6.44 5.97 3.35
CA ILE A 58 -4.99 6.14 3.31
C ILE A 58 -4.36 4.99 2.52
N CYS A 59 -3.66 5.36 1.43
CA CYS A 59 -2.94 4.41 0.59
C CYS A 59 -1.79 3.71 1.34
N PRO A 60 -1.40 2.49 0.92
CA PRO A 60 -0.23 1.83 1.49
C PRO A 60 1.04 2.54 1.02
N THR A 61 1.73 3.13 1.98
CA THR A 61 3.04 3.76 1.78
C THR A 61 4.00 3.13 2.78
N GLY A 62 5.17 2.71 2.34
CA GLY A 62 6.21 2.18 3.21
C GLY A 62 7.16 3.28 3.68
N GLY A 63 7.77 3.08 4.85
CA GLY A 63 8.84 3.91 5.34
C GLY A 63 8.42 5.29 5.86
N HIS A 64 7.32 5.39 6.57
CA HIS A 64 6.86 6.65 7.18
C HIS A 64 7.86 7.23 8.18
N GLY A 65 8.80 6.41 8.70
CA GLY A 65 9.88 6.83 9.59
C GLY A 65 10.80 7.91 9.01
N ILE A 66 10.85 8.07 7.69
CA ILE A 66 11.60 9.17 7.05
C ILE A 66 10.92 10.53 7.24
N ALA A 67 9.63 10.54 7.54
CA ALA A 67 8.83 11.75 7.73
C ALA A 67 8.52 12.01 9.21
N HIS A 68 8.27 10.96 10.00
CA HIS A 68 7.88 11.09 11.40
C HIS A 68 8.42 9.92 12.24
N PRO A 69 8.97 10.15 13.46
CA PRO A 69 9.61 9.10 14.27
C PRO A 69 8.67 7.96 14.70
N ASN A 70 7.37 8.22 14.88
CA ASN A 70 6.38 7.20 15.20
C ASN A 70 5.80 6.50 13.95
N ALA A 71 6.27 6.86 12.77
CA ALA A 71 6.00 6.22 11.49
C ALA A 71 4.49 5.91 11.26
N GLU A 72 4.19 4.68 10.85
CA GLU A 72 2.85 4.23 10.48
C GLU A 72 1.86 4.23 11.65
N CYS A 73 2.34 4.11 12.89
CA CYS A 73 1.48 4.17 14.07
C CYS A 73 0.76 5.53 14.21
N GLU A 74 1.43 6.64 13.89
CA GLU A 74 0.78 7.96 13.89
C GLU A 74 -0.21 8.11 12.74
N THR A 75 0.12 7.58 11.58
CA THR A 75 -0.80 7.59 10.43
C THR A 75 -2.07 6.79 10.74
N ALA A 76 -1.93 5.63 11.40
CA ALA A 76 -3.07 4.82 11.81
C ALA A 76 -3.97 5.53 12.83
N ARG A 77 -3.40 6.26 13.79
CA ARG A 77 -4.16 7.11 14.72
C ARG A 77 -4.91 8.21 13.98
N GLY A 78 -4.21 8.92 13.06
CA GLY A 78 -4.82 9.99 12.26
C GLY A 78 -5.97 9.51 11.37
N ALA A 79 -5.83 8.34 10.75
CA ALA A 79 -6.89 7.70 9.99
C ALA A 79 -8.11 7.38 10.86
N GLY A 80 -7.88 6.79 12.05
CA GLY A 80 -8.95 6.47 12.98
C GLY A 80 -9.64 7.73 13.53
N MET A 81 -8.91 8.81 13.81
CA MET A 81 -9.50 10.10 14.22
C MET A 81 -10.39 10.74 13.13
N SER A 82 -10.17 10.35 11.88
CA SER A 82 -10.97 10.79 10.74
C SER A 82 -12.05 9.79 10.34
N ASP A 83 -12.26 8.74 11.15
CA ASP A 83 -13.18 7.64 10.89
C ASP A 83 -13.02 7.06 9.49
N THR A 84 -11.77 6.94 9.02
CA THR A 84 -11.44 6.34 7.74
C THR A 84 -10.49 5.16 7.86
N LEU A 85 -10.29 4.45 6.77
CA LEU A 85 -9.48 3.25 6.67
C LEU A 85 -8.04 3.60 6.29
N MET A 86 -7.07 2.96 6.95
CA MET A 86 -5.68 2.94 6.52
C MET A 86 -5.31 1.56 5.95
N MET A 87 -4.66 1.55 4.80
CA MET A 87 -4.01 0.36 4.25
C MET A 87 -2.52 0.38 4.63
N CYS A 88 -2.09 -0.63 5.40
CA CYS A 88 -0.71 -0.74 5.89
C CYS A 88 0.17 -1.47 4.87
N SER A 89 1.38 -0.98 4.67
CA SER A 89 2.33 -1.56 3.71
C SER A 89 3.06 -2.78 4.28
N THR A 90 3.37 -3.76 3.42
CA THR A 90 4.37 -4.80 3.74
C THR A 90 5.71 -4.21 4.17
N SER A 91 6.08 -3.05 3.61
CA SER A 91 7.36 -2.36 3.84
C SER A 91 7.24 -1.24 4.88
N SER A 92 6.38 -1.39 5.88
CA SER A 92 6.25 -0.45 7.00
C SER A 92 7.45 -0.52 7.97
N ASN A 93 7.75 0.60 8.64
CA ASN A 93 8.77 0.66 9.70
C ASN A 93 8.29 -0.01 11.00
N ASN A 94 7.01 0.15 11.32
CA ASN A 94 6.38 -0.57 12.42
C ASN A 94 5.87 -1.94 11.92
N SER A 95 5.83 -2.92 12.81
CA SER A 95 5.19 -4.19 12.50
C SER A 95 3.67 -4.02 12.37
N LEU A 96 3.03 -4.93 11.66
CA LEU A 96 1.58 -4.89 11.49
C LEU A 96 0.82 -5.00 12.83
N GLU A 97 1.41 -5.68 13.83
CA GLU A 97 0.86 -5.76 15.19
C GLU A 97 1.00 -4.43 15.95
N GLU A 98 2.17 -3.77 15.84
CA GLU A 98 2.38 -2.44 16.44
C GLU A 98 1.41 -1.41 15.86
N ILE A 99 1.19 -1.45 14.53
CA ILE A 99 0.24 -0.58 13.85
C ILE A 99 -1.19 -0.88 14.31
N ALA A 100 -1.57 -2.16 14.40
CA ALA A 100 -2.89 -2.57 14.85
C ALA A 100 -3.16 -2.15 16.31
N ALA A 101 -2.16 -2.27 17.17
CA ALA A 101 -2.26 -1.83 18.57
C ALA A 101 -2.40 -0.30 18.71
N ALA A 102 -1.84 0.47 17.76
CA ALA A 102 -1.91 1.93 17.75
C ALA A 102 -3.18 2.48 17.10
N ALA A 103 -3.80 1.71 16.19
CA ALA A 103 -4.94 2.12 15.40
C ALA A 103 -6.21 2.25 16.23
N THR A 104 -7.02 3.26 15.92
CA THR A 104 -8.37 3.46 16.46
C THR A 104 -9.47 3.27 15.39
N GLY A 105 -9.08 3.03 14.15
CA GLY A 105 -9.94 2.78 13.00
C GLY A 105 -9.60 1.48 12.27
N PRO A 106 -10.34 1.15 11.21
CA PRO A 106 -10.13 -0.09 10.46
C PRO A 106 -8.83 -0.08 9.68
N LEU A 107 -8.20 -1.25 9.58
CA LEU A 107 -6.96 -1.48 8.85
C LEU A 107 -7.12 -2.53 7.77
N TRP A 108 -6.51 -2.32 6.60
CA TRP A 108 -6.25 -3.31 5.58
C TRP A 108 -4.76 -3.52 5.44
N PHE A 109 -4.33 -4.69 5.00
CA PHE A 109 -2.91 -5.01 4.80
C PHE A 109 -2.57 -5.09 3.32
N GLN A 110 -1.63 -4.27 2.86
CA GLN A 110 -1.09 -4.38 1.52
C GLN A 110 0.06 -5.40 1.52
N LEU A 111 -0.08 -6.39 0.66
CA LEU A 111 0.82 -7.52 0.52
C LEU A 111 1.66 -7.42 -0.76
N TYR A 112 2.97 -7.58 -0.61
CA TYR A 112 3.85 -8.02 -1.69
C TYR A 112 4.09 -9.51 -1.54
N HIS A 113 3.90 -10.27 -2.62
CA HIS A 113 4.26 -11.68 -2.63
C HIS A 113 5.78 -11.84 -2.57
N ARG A 114 6.30 -12.41 -1.49
CA ARG A 114 7.72 -12.59 -1.24
C ARG A 114 8.10 -14.07 -1.05
N GLY A 115 7.57 -14.92 -1.94
CA GLY A 115 7.63 -16.36 -1.77
C GLY A 115 6.51 -16.88 -0.86
N TYR A 116 6.25 -18.19 -0.94
CA TYR A 116 5.10 -18.80 -0.29
C TYR A 116 5.14 -18.71 1.24
N ASP A 117 6.29 -19.04 1.86
CA ASP A 117 6.43 -19.09 3.33
C ASP A 117 6.24 -17.70 3.98
N LEU A 118 6.91 -16.66 3.43
CA LEU A 118 6.79 -15.30 3.97
C LEU A 118 5.41 -14.70 3.72
N THR A 119 4.82 -15.00 2.58
CA THR A 119 3.47 -14.53 2.26
C THR A 119 2.45 -15.16 3.20
N GLU A 120 2.51 -16.48 3.42
CA GLU A 120 1.63 -17.18 4.36
C GLU A 120 1.79 -16.63 5.79
N MET A 121 3.03 -16.44 6.25
CA MET A 121 3.31 -15.85 7.56
C MET A 121 2.68 -14.47 7.71
N LEU A 122 2.86 -13.57 6.71
CA LEU A 122 2.34 -12.21 6.77
C LEU A 122 0.80 -12.17 6.74
N VAL A 123 0.18 -13.01 5.93
CA VAL A 123 -1.28 -13.12 5.83
C VAL A 123 -1.88 -13.58 7.15
N LYS A 124 -1.33 -14.63 7.77
CA LYS A 124 -1.79 -15.12 9.07
C LYS A 124 -1.66 -14.06 10.18
N ARG A 125 -0.51 -13.40 10.24
CA ARG A 125 -0.27 -12.31 11.20
C ARG A 125 -1.26 -11.16 11.02
N ALA A 126 -1.55 -10.77 9.77
CA ALA A 126 -2.52 -9.72 9.48
C ALA A 126 -3.94 -10.13 9.94
N GLU A 127 -4.34 -11.37 9.70
CA GLU A 127 -5.64 -11.89 10.14
C GLU A 127 -5.74 -11.94 11.69
N GLU A 128 -4.70 -12.44 12.35
CA GLU A 128 -4.59 -12.49 13.81
C GLU A 128 -4.57 -11.09 14.45
N ALA A 129 -3.93 -10.12 13.81
CA ALA A 129 -3.91 -8.73 14.27
C ALA A 129 -5.22 -7.96 13.96
N GLY A 130 -6.21 -8.59 13.32
CA GLY A 130 -7.55 -8.06 13.13
C GLY A 130 -7.71 -7.13 11.90
N TYR A 131 -6.81 -7.19 10.95
CA TYR A 131 -6.97 -6.53 9.66
C TYR A 131 -8.24 -7.01 8.95
N LYS A 132 -8.84 -6.16 8.10
CA LYS A 132 -10.17 -6.42 7.50
C LYS A 132 -10.13 -6.86 6.05
N ALA A 133 -9.00 -6.71 5.38
CA ALA A 133 -8.76 -7.19 4.01
C ALA A 133 -7.26 -7.26 3.71
N ILE A 134 -6.93 -8.06 2.69
CA ILE A 134 -5.59 -8.16 2.10
C ILE A 134 -5.61 -7.53 0.71
N ALA A 135 -4.71 -6.57 0.46
CA ALA A 135 -4.54 -5.95 -0.86
C ALA A 135 -3.23 -6.42 -1.50
N LEU A 136 -3.33 -7.37 -2.41
CA LEU A 136 -2.18 -7.89 -3.14
C LEU A 136 -1.74 -6.91 -4.23
N THR A 137 -0.49 -6.46 -4.18
CA THR A 137 0.09 -5.59 -5.20
C THR A 137 0.64 -6.42 -6.37
N VAL A 138 0.16 -6.12 -7.59
CA VAL A 138 0.48 -6.86 -8.82
C VAL A 138 1.21 -6.03 -9.88
N ASP A 139 1.48 -4.75 -9.62
CA ASP A 139 2.04 -3.78 -10.58
C ASP A 139 3.50 -3.42 -10.33
N VAL A 140 4.28 -4.30 -9.70
CA VAL A 140 5.72 -4.07 -9.40
C VAL A 140 6.59 -5.17 -10.02
N PRO A 141 6.53 -5.38 -11.35
CA PRO A 141 7.36 -6.40 -12.02
C PRO A 141 8.82 -5.97 -12.19
N SER A 142 9.12 -4.67 -12.05
CA SER A 142 10.44 -4.10 -12.28
C SER A 142 10.68 -2.88 -11.38
N PRO A 143 11.95 -2.52 -11.12
CA PRO A 143 12.28 -1.32 -10.34
C PRO A 143 11.85 -0.04 -11.05
N SER A 144 11.57 0.98 -10.27
CA SER A 144 11.17 2.31 -10.73
C SER A 144 12.21 3.34 -10.27
N PRO A 145 13.34 3.51 -10.97
CA PRO A 145 14.39 4.41 -10.55
C PRO A 145 13.88 5.86 -10.53
N LYS A 146 14.22 6.57 -9.46
CA LYS A 146 13.94 7.99 -9.28
C LYS A 146 15.23 8.77 -9.53
N GLU A 147 15.26 9.64 -10.54
CA GLU A 147 16.46 10.40 -10.88
C GLU A 147 16.93 11.33 -9.76
N ARG A 148 16.00 11.86 -8.95
CA ARG A 148 16.37 12.71 -7.81
C ARG A 148 17.15 11.91 -6.78
N ASP A 149 16.75 10.68 -6.47
CA ASP A 149 17.46 9.81 -5.53
C ASP A 149 18.86 9.48 -6.06
N LEU A 150 18.98 9.19 -7.38
CA LEU A 150 20.27 8.94 -8.02
C LEU A 150 21.20 10.17 -7.96
N LYS A 151 20.68 11.36 -8.24
CA LYS A 151 21.45 12.62 -8.19
C LYS A 151 21.88 12.99 -6.78
N ASN A 152 21.05 12.70 -5.80
CA ASN A 152 21.31 12.96 -4.37
C ASN A 152 22.17 11.87 -3.73
N HIS A 153 22.53 10.80 -4.46
CA HIS A 153 23.15 9.59 -3.88
C HIS A 153 22.36 9.09 -2.67
N TYR A 154 21.01 9.16 -2.74
CA TYR A 154 20.13 8.86 -1.64
C TYR A 154 20.18 7.37 -1.33
N SER A 155 20.63 7.06 -0.14
CA SER A 155 20.58 5.72 0.43
C SER A 155 19.88 5.80 1.76
N ARG A 156 18.97 4.88 2.01
CA ARG A 156 18.28 4.78 3.29
C ARG A 156 18.28 3.33 3.76
N GLU A 157 18.61 3.16 5.00
CA GLU A 157 18.30 1.92 5.69
C GLU A 157 16.84 2.02 6.15
N LEU A 158 15.96 1.21 5.57
CA LEU A 158 14.61 1.04 6.08
C LEU A 158 14.63 -0.12 7.07
N GLU A 159 14.33 0.19 8.32
CA GLU A 159 13.93 -0.86 9.23
C GLU A 159 12.54 -1.35 8.80
N LEU A 160 12.45 -2.60 8.35
CA LEU A 160 11.19 -3.23 7.95
C LEU A 160 10.60 -3.97 9.16
N GLY A 161 9.64 -3.35 9.84
CA GLY A 161 9.06 -3.86 11.08
C GLY A 161 8.46 -5.26 10.96
N ASN A 162 7.86 -5.55 9.79
CA ASN A 162 7.25 -6.85 9.53
C ASN A 162 8.24 -8.02 9.45
N PHE A 163 9.52 -7.73 9.25
CA PHE A 163 10.60 -8.72 9.08
C PHE A 163 11.61 -8.71 10.21
N ARG A 164 11.32 -8.02 11.34
CA ARG A 164 12.19 -8.04 12.52
C ARG A 164 12.39 -9.47 13.04
N GLY A 165 13.62 -9.81 13.34
CA GLY A 165 13.98 -11.14 13.87
C GLY A 165 14.09 -12.24 12.81
N LEU A 166 13.80 -11.94 11.54
CA LEU A 166 14.09 -12.86 10.45
C LEU A 166 15.54 -12.66 9.99
N ASP A 167 16.10 -13.74 9.43
CA ASP A 167 17.45 -13.71 8.86
C ASP A 167 17.50 -12.69 7.72
N LYS A 168 18.35 -11.67 7.86
CA LYS A 168 18.51 -10.60 6.88
C LYS A 168 19.13 -11.07 5.56
N ASP A 169 19.83 -12.22 5.60
CA ASP A 169 20.46 -12.82 4.43
C ASP A 169 19.48 -13.63 3.56
N ARG A 170 18.21 -13.75 3.99
CA ARG A 170 17.18 -14.33 3.13
C ARG A 170 16.98 -13.44 1.91
N GLU A 171 17.17 -14.02 0.73
CA GLU A 171 17.02 -13.32 -0.56
C GLU A 171 15.66 -12.63 -0.73
N GLU A 172 14.61 -13.19 -0.13
CA GLU A 172 13.25 -12.66 -0.16
C GLU A 172 13.08 -11.37 0.66
N ILE A 173 13.98 -11.10 1.62
CA ILE A 173 13.95 -9.91 2.49
C ILE A 173 14.97 -8.88 2.04
N SER A 174 16.18 -9.32 1.68
CA SER A 174 17.27 -8.46 1.21
C SER A 174 16.99 -7.97 -0.22
N GLY A 175 16.25 -6.91 -0.36
CA GLY A 175 15.99 -6.27 -1.66
C GLY A 175 17.11 -5.34 -2.13
N THR A 176 18.33 -5.49 -1.66
CA THR A 176 19.48 -4.67 -2.08
C THR A 176 20.30 -5.41 -3.13
N ASP A 177 20.01 -5.13 -4.40
CA ASP A 177 21.07 -5.21 -5.38
C ASP A 177 22.05 -4.07 -5.07
N GLU A 178 23.37 -4.31 -5.13
CA GLU A 178 24.43 -3.35 -4.78
C GLU A 178 24.47 -2.12 -5.69
N THR A 179 23.53 -1.99 -6.61
CA THR A 179 23.42 -0.86 -7.53
C THR A 179 22.75 0.31 -6.82
N PRO A 180 23.45 1.41 -6.50
CA PRO A 180 22.89 2.59 -5.86
C PRO A 180 21.66 3.10 -6.63
N GLY A 181 20.55 3.29 -5.92
CA GLY A 181 19.30 3.81 -6.49
C GLY A 181 18.38 2.77 -7.17
N TRP A 182 18.79 1.51 -7.30
CA TRP A 182 17.99 0.42 -7.86
C TRP A 182 17.61 -0.58 -6.76
N GLN A 183 16.63 -0.26 -5.98
CA GLN A 183 16.04 -1.28 -5.12
C GLN A 183 15.13 -2.16 -5.96
N VAL A 184 15.64 -3.30 -6.41
CA VAL A 184 14.80 -4.36 -6.96
C VAL A 184 13.99 -4.92 -5.80
N SER A 185 12.74 -4.52 -5.72
CA SER A 185 11.79 -5.27 -4.90
C SER A 185 11.71 -6.67 -5.50
N ARG A 186 12.31 -7.65 -4.86
CA ARG A 186 12.19 -9.05 -5.27
C ARG A 186 10.79 -9.54 -4.89
N VAL A 187 9.82 -9.07 -5.63
CA VAL A 187 8.48 -9.64 -5.62
C VAL A 187 8.58 -10.96 -6.37
N ALA A 188 8.21 -12.05 -5.75
CA ALA A 188 8.19 -13.34 -6.43
C ALA A 188 7.22 -13.27 -7.62
N PRO A 189 7.47 -14.02 -8.71
CA PRO A 189 6.57 -14.06 -9.85
C PRO A 189 5.14 -14.39 -9.41
N LEU A 190 4.18 -13.61 -9.91
CA LEU A 190 2.75 -13.80 -9.66
C LEU A 190 2.05 -14.08 -10.97
N THR A 191 1.20 -15.08 -10.95
CA THR A 191 0.22 -15.36 -11.99
C THR A 191 -1.17 -15.50 -11.35
N TRP A 192 -2.20 -15.63 -12.14
CA TRP A 192 -3.56 -15.87 -11.65
C TRP A 192 -3.68 -17.15 -10.79
N LYS A 193 -2.77 -18.11 -10.94
CA LYS A 193 -2.74 -19.34 -10.13
C LYS A 193 -2.39 -19.11 -8.67
N GLU A 194 -1.51 -18.15 -8.40
CA GLU A 194 -1.13 -17.80 -7.03
C GLU A 194 -2.29 -17.16 -6.27
N LEU A 195 -3.29 -16.60 -6.97
CA LEU A 195 -4.49 -16.07 -6.31
C LEU A 195 -5.33 -17.18 -5.67
N ASP A 196 -5.51 -18.31 -6.34
CA ASP A 196 -6.27 -19.43 -5.77
C ASP A 196 -5.60 -19.97 -4.51
N TRP A 197 -4.28 -20.07 -4.53
CA TRP A 197 -3.50 -20.44 -3.35
C TRP A 197 -3.67 -19.40 -2.22
N LEU A 198 -3.52 -18.11 -2.51
CA LEU A 198 -3.64 -17.02 -1.53
C LEU A 198 -5.05 -16.99 -0.89
N ARG A 199 -6.08 -17.24 -1.67
CA ARG A 199 -7.46 -17.34 -1.17
C ARG A 199 -7.65 -18.50 -0.20
N GLY A 200 -6.90 -19.59 -0.38
CA GLY A 200 -6.89 -20.72 0.54
C GLY A 200 -6.24 -20.41 1.90
N LEU A 201 -5.47 -19.31 2.02
CA LEU A 201 -4.74 -18.97 3.24
C LEU A 201 -5.58 -18.14 4.24
N THR A 202 -6.60 -17.43 3.78
CA THR A 202 -7.32 -16.45 4.61
C THR A 202 -8.81 -16.40 4.27
N SER A 203 -9.62 -16.06 5.28
CA SER A 203 -11.03 -15.73 5.12
C SER A 203 -11.27 -14.25 4.80
N LEU A 204 -10.24 -13.41 4.86
CA LEU A 204 -10.35 -11.98 4.60
C LEU A 204 -10.61 -11.71 3.11
N PRO A 205 -11.36 -10.65 2.77
CA PRO A 205 -11.48 -10.18 1.40
C PRO A 205 -10.12 -9.93 0.76
N LEU A 206 -9.96 -10.36 -0.51
CA LEU A 206 -8.78 -10.07 -1.32
C LEU A 206 -9.07 -8.92 -2.30
N VAL A 207 -8.12 -8.02 -2.42
CA VAL A 207 -8.16 -6.88 -3.35
C VAL A 207 -6.91 -6.93 -4.22
N LEU A 208 -7.04 -6.83 -5.53
CA LEU A 208 -5.90 -6.67 -6.43
C LEU A 208 -5.58 -5.17 -6.60
N LYS A 209 -4.39 -4.78 -6.17
CA LYS A 209 -3.89 -3.41 -6.30
C LYS A 209 -2.93 -3.31 -7.48
N GLY A 210 -3.24 -2.38 -8.42
CA GLY A 210 -2.36 -2.08 -9.55
C GLY A 210 -2.93 -2.45 -10.92
N LEU A 211 -4.16 -2.96 -10.99
CA LEU A 211 -4.83 -3.23 -12.27
C LEU A 211 -5.06 -1.93 -13.05
N ARG A 212 -4.85 -1.99 -14.38
CA ARG A 212 -4.95 -0.80 -15.26
C ARG A 212 -5.86 -1.00 -16.46
N THR A 213 -6.29 -2.23 -16.73
CA THR A 213 -7.14 -2.56 -17.87
C THR A 213 -8.49 -3.07 -17.40
N GLY A 214 -9.53 -2.85 -18.22
CA GLY A 214 -10.86 -3.38 -17.95
C GLY A 214 -10.91 -4.90 -18.01
N GLU A 215 -10.07 -5.49 -18.87
CA GLU A 215 -9.92 -6.94 -19.06
C GLU A 215 -9.39 -7.60 -17.79
N ASP A 216 -8.31 -7.05 -17.20
CA ASP A 216 -7.75 -7.56 -15.95
C ASP A 216 -8.72 -7.37 -14.79
N ALA A 217 -9.41 -6.23 -14.74
CA ALA A 217 -10.42 -5.96 -13.70
C ALA A 217 -11.58 -6.96 -13.79
N LYS A 218 -12.04 -7.30 -15.00
CA LYS A 218 -13.07 -8.30 -15.22
C LYS A 218 -12.59 -9.68 -14.77
N MET A 219 -11.38 -10.07 -15.17
CA MET A 219 -10.76 -11.35 -14.76
C MET A 219 -10.61 -11.43 -13.24
N ALA A 220 -10.22 -10.33 -12.58
CA ALA A 220 -10.11 -10.28 -11.13
C ALA A 220 -11.44 -10.59 -10.43
N VAL A 221 -12.55 -10.03 -10.95
CA VAL A 221 -13.90 -10.31 -10.42
C VAL A 221 -14.32 -11.77 -10.70
N GLU A 222 -14.00 -12.31 -11.88
CA GLU A 222 -14.30 -13.70 -12.24
C GLU A 222 -13.50 -14.72 -11.40
N CYS A 223 -12.30 -14.34 -10.99
CA CYS A 223 -11.50 -15.14 -10.05
C CYS A 223 -11.97 -14.97 -8.58
N GLY A 224 -12.89 -14.04 -8.29
CA GLY A 224 -13.50 -13.78 -6.99
C GLY A 224 -12.72 -12.80 -6.16
#